data_3aa639cccecae837ea10427b6c17f200
#
_entry.id   3aa639cccecae837ea10427b6c17f200
#
_cell.length_a   1.000
_cell.length_b   1.000
_cell.length_c   1.000
_cell.angle_alpha   90.00
_cell.angle_beta   90.00
_cell.angle_gamma   90.00
#
_symmetry.space_group_name_H-M   'P 1'
#
loop_
_entity.id
_entity.type
_entity.pdbx_description
1 polymer ?
#
loop_
_entity_poly.entity_id
_entity_poly.type
_entity_poly.pdbx_seq_one_letter_code
_entity_poly.pdbx_strand_id
1 'polypeptide(L)'
;MAQQLTNMDGTFLYTDTRNTPETIGNFGIYDPSTARDGFVRFKDILRTFETRIDVVPAASRKIMRVPMDLDHPYWVEDTGFDLEYHVRHIALPKPGDWRQLCILIARLHSHPLDLDRPLWQSYVIEGLDGIDGVPKGCFAHYIKYHHAAFDGMAANDFLMALHDGSPVFPEGEFGSDRKKRRTADKPGVPEMVARSYTNFLKQQLNMAKIGAGALPQLAKERKFRKKHGLEKTPSKPDTRFNTPVSPNRVYAALEFPFSKVKEIRAAVPGVTINDLAVTIVSRALRKYLHTKKELPEESLIALTPVSLRKQEDAGGGGNSVSGLIVPIHTNIEDPLETLKAVNNTMTKSKAQRLEVGDSMLVKLVDTIPSLVQSGFGKLMDISPRIGMPAGPANTVISNVPGPRAHMYLAGAKAVKFHGIGILQHGIGLFNVVSSYLDNVTISFLACREQMPDPDVYEAAIREAFDEIYEATLKGEITPKVKTVTKAKSKKKK
;
A
#
# COMPACT_ATOMS: atom_id res chain seq x y z
N MET A 1 18.76 24.07 6.93
CA MET A 1 18.28 23.59 8.23
C MET A 1 17.80 22.16 8.08
N ALA A 2 18.04 21.27 9.04
CA ALA A 2 17.54 19.92 9.04
C ALA A 2 16.00 19.93 9.05
N GLN A 3 15.37 19.12 8.20
CA GLN A 3 13.92 18.96 8.10
C GLN A 3 13.44 18.01 9.20
N GLN A 4 12.38 18.39 9.93
CA GLN A 4 11.76 17.53 10.94
C GLN A 4 10.72 16.63 10.30
N LEU A 5 10.51 15.42 10.85
CA LEU A 5 9.43 14.53 10.43
C LEU A 5 8.06 15.19 10.69
N THR A 6 7.09 14.88 9.84
CA THR A 6 5.70 15.24 10.09
C THR A 6 5.09 14.37 11.20
N ASN A 7 3.98 14.77 11.78
CA ASN A 7 3.29 13.96 12.77
C ASN A 7 2.84 12.58 12.20
N MET A 8 2.40 12.55 10.95
CA MET A 8 2.00 11.32 10.29
C MET A 8 3.19 10.39 10.07
N ASP A 9 4.34 10.93 9.60
CA ASP A 9 5.57 10.14 9.45
C ASP A 9 6.05 9.60 10.79
N GLY A 10 5.93 10.42 11.86
CA GLY A 10 6.22 10.04 13.24
C GLY A 10 5.35 8.86 13.70
N THR A 11 4.08 8.82 13.32
CA THR A 11 3.18 7.71 13.69
C THR A 11 3.73 6.39 13.17
N PHE A 12 4.11 6.29 11.89
CA PHE A 12 4.72 5.08 11.32
C PHE A 12 6.03 4.70 12.02
N LEU A 13 6.85 5.70 12.40
CA LEU A 13 8.09 5.43 13.11
C LEU A 13 7.88 4.87 14.52
N TYR A 14 6.86 5.37 15.23
CA TYR A 14 6.61 4.95 16.62
C TYR A 14 5.82 3.65 16.72
N THR A 15 5.05 3.28 15.67
CA THR A 15 4.34 1.99 15.59
C THR A 15 5.18 0.88 14.97
N ASP A 16 6.40 1.21 14.46
CA ASP A 16 7.32 0.20 13.94
C ASP A 16 7.85 -0.70 15.05
N THR A 17 7.54 -1.97 14.95
CA THR A 17 7.98 -3.00 15.90
C THR A 17 8.50 -4.23 15.18
N ARG A 18 9.11 -5.14 15.92
CA ARG A 18 9.59 -6.42 15.35
C ARG A 18 8.45 -7.23 14.70
N ASN A 19 7.24 -7.17 15.26
CA ASN A 19 6.09 -7.91 14.77
C ASN A 19 5.32 -7.17 13.68
N THR A 20 5.41 -5.86 13.67
CA THR A 20 4.72 -4.96 12.76
C THR A 20 5.69 -3.96 12.15
N PRO A 21 6.67 -4.40 11.32
CA PRO A 21 7.52 -3.48 10.59
C PRO A 21 6.67 -2.58 9.68
N GLU A 22 6.82 -1.27 9.84
CA GLU A 22 6.07 -0.27 9.05
C GLU A 22 6.73 -0.07 7.68
N THR A 23 6.92 -1.19 6.96
CA THR A 23 7.55 -1.22 5.64
C THR A 23 6.56 -1.56 4.55
N ILE A 24 6.62 -0.81 3.45
CA ILE A 24 6.02 -1.14 2.17
C ILE A 24 7.09 -1.61 1.20
N GLY A 25 6.70 -2.26 0.13
CA GLY A 25 7.66 -2.70 -0.87
C GLY A 25 7.04 -2.98 -2.21
N ASN A 26 7.90 -3.19 -3.17
CA ASN A 26 7.54 -3.71 -4.47
C ASN A 26 8.65 -4.60 -5.02
N PHE A 27 8.32 -5.45 -5.94
CA PHE A 27 9.32 -6.12 -6.75
C PHE A 27 8.87 -6.24 -8.20
N GLY A 28 9.85 -6.23 -9.10
CA GLY A 28 9.68 -6.53 -10.52
C GLY A 28 10.53 -7.72 -10.92
N ILE A 29 10.11 -8.42 -11.98
CA ILE A 29 10.92 -9.42 -12.68
C ILE A 29 11.41 -8.78 -13.97
N TYR A 30 12.70 -8.98 -14.28
CA TYR A 30 13.37 -8.30 -15.39
C TYR A 30 13.99 -9.31 -16.32
N ASP A 31 13.72 -9.14 -17.62
CA ASP A 31 14.31 -9.89 -18.72
C ASP A 31 15.59 -9.17 -19.16
N PRO A 32 16.76 -9.79 -18.98
CA PRO A 32 18.03 -9.20 -19.38
C PRO A 32 18.29 -9.26 -20.89
N SER A 33 17.45 -9.88 -21.69
CA SER A 33 17.64 -10.02 -23.14
C SER A 33 17.78 -8.69 -23.89
N THR A 34 17.26 -7.61 -23.33
CA THR A 34 17.39 -6.24 -23.85
C THR A 34 18.62 -5.50 -23.33
N ALA A 35 19.33 -6.07 -22.36
CA ALA A 35 20.55 -5.52 -21.81
C ALA A 35 21.77 -5.79 -22.72
N ARG A 36 22.90 -5.09 -22.47
CA ARG A 36 24.13 -5.31 -23.20
C ARG A 36 24.56 -6.77 -23.05
N ASP A 37 24.83 -7.43 -24.17
CA ASP A 37 25.22 -8.85 -24.23
C ASP A 37 24.17 -9.83 -23.67
N GLY A 38 22.91 -9.39 -23.51
CA GLY A 38 21.82 -10.21 -22.95
C GLY A 38 21.99 -10.52 -21.45
N PHE A 39 22.79 -9.75 -20.73
CA PHE A 39 23.11 -9.96 -19.33
C PHE A 39 23.23 -8.64 -18.57
N VAL A 40 22.80 -8.62 -17.30
CA VAL A 40 23.00 -7.48 -16.38
C VAL A 40 23.91 -7.91 -15.25
N ARG A 41 25.02 -7.23 -15.11
CA ARG A 41 25.93 -7.45 -13.98
C ARG A 41 25.39 -6.76 -12.73
N PHE A 42 25.56 -7.36 -11.58
CA PHE A 42 25.19 -6.72 -10.31
C PHE A 42 25.82 -5.32 -10.15
N LYS A 43 27.05 -5.13 -10.61
CA LYS A 43 27.72 -3.81 -10.61
C LYS A 43 27.03 -2.78 -11.49
N ASP A 44 26.35 -3.17 -12.56
CA ASP A 44 25.58 -2.25 -13.41
C ASP A 44 24.35 -1.74 -12.66
N ILE A 45 23.71 -2.60 -11.86
CA ILE A 45 22.61 -2.21 -10.95
C ILE A 45 23.14 -1.25 -9.88
N LEU A 46 24.25 -1.58 -9.22
CA LEU A 46 24.88 -0.67 -8.24
C LEU A 46 25.21 0.68 -8.86
N ARG A 47 25.71 0.70 -10.10
CA ARG A 47 26.00 1.94 -10.83
C ARG A 47 24.74 2.75 -11.10
N THR A 48 23.65 2.09 -11.47
CA THR A 48 22.34 2.74 -11.65
C THR A 48 21.89 3.43 -10.37
N PHE A 49 21.98 2.76 -9.23
CA PHE A 49 21.69 3.38 -7.93
C PHE A 49 22.63 4.55 -7.62
N GLU A 50 23.93 4.37 -7.77
CA GLU A 50 24.94 5.39 -7.46
C GLU A 50 24.70 6.71 -8.19
N THR A 51 24.31 6.64 -9.47
CA THR A 51 24.05 7.82 -10.29
C THR A 51 22.71 8.50 -10.03
N ARG A 52 21.72 7.79 -9.43
CA ARG A 52 20.33 8.23 -9.36
C ARG A 52 19.80 8.43 -7.94
N ILE A 53 20.50 7.94 -6.94
CA ILE A 53 20.04 7.98 -5.54
C ILE A 53 19.80 9.40 -5.03
N ASP A 54 20.56 10.38 -5.52
CA ASP A 54 20.45 11.78 -5.10
C ASP A 54 19.21 12.49 -5.65
N VAL A 55 18.48 11.88 -6.59
CA VAL A 55 17.18 12.39 -7.10
C VAL A 55 16.12 12.36 -6.00
N VAL A 56 16.21 11.39 -5.09
CA VAL A 56 15.25 11.23 -3.98
C VAL A 56 15.96 11.44 -2.64
N PRO A 57 15.80 12.61 -2.00
CA PRO A 57 16.52 12.95 -0.77
C PRO A 57 16.37 11.92 0.37
N ALA A 58 15.19 11.29 0.49
CA ALA A 58 14.93 10.27 1.50
C ALA A 58 15.85 9.04 1.37
N ALA A 59 16.38 8.78 0.17
CA ALA A 59 17.25 7.63 -0.09
C ALA A 59 18.66 7.76 0.51
N SER A 60 19.07 8.99 0.90
CA SER A 60 20.39 9.27 1.47
C SER A 60 20.34 9.82 2.89
N ARG A 61 19.15 10.05 3.42
CA ARG A 61 18.94 10.62 4.75
C ARG A 61 18.55 9.55 5.75
N LYS A 62 18.97 9.75 6.98
CA LYS A 62 18.61 8.95 8.14
C LYS A 62 17.93 9.77 9.22
N ILE A 63 17.35 9.08 10.18
CA ILE A 63 16.70 9.70 11.34
C ILE A 63 17.73 10.11 12.37
N MET A 64 17.56 11.33 12.91
CA MET A 64 18.22 11.77 14.12
C MET A 64 17.15 12.05 15.19
N ARG A 65 17.09 11.20 16.21
CA ARG A 65 16.11 11.33 17.30
C ARG A 65 16.39 12.53 18.17
N VAL A 66 15.31 13.16 18.65
CA VAL A 66 15.37 14.19 19.70
C VAL A 66 15.52 13.47 21.04
N PRO A 67 16.35 14.00 21.98
CA PRO A 67 16.48 13.41 23.30
C PRO A 67 15.15 13.14 23.98
N MET A 68 14.97 11.94 24.57
CA MET A 68 13.76 11.49 25.26
C MET A 68 12.48 11.51 24.41
N ASP A 69 12.58 11.54 23.08
CA ASP A 69 11.46 11.68 22.14
C ASP A 69 10.57 12.91 22.43
N LEU A 70 11.17 14.01 22.95
CA LEU A 70 10.46 15.24 23.27
C LEU A 70 9.79 15.90 22.06
N ASP A 71 10.28 15.60 20.87
CA ASP A 71 9.72 16.06 19.60
C ASP A 71 9.98 15.02 18.50
N HIS A 72 9.39 15.23 17.32
CA HIS A 72 9.65 14.37 16.16
C HIS A 72 11.12 14.45 15.74
N PRO A 73 11.69 13.32 15.27
CA PRO A 73 13.05 13.27 14.76
C PRO A 73 13.29 14.20 13.57
N TYR A 74 14.56 14.41 13.27
CA TYR A 74 15.03 15.18 12.11
C TYR A 74 15.59 14.25 11.04
N TRP A 75 15.39 14.63 9.78
CA TRP A 75 16.09 14.06 8.66
C TRP A 75 17.48 14.68 8.54
N VAL A 76 18.51 13.86 8.57
CA VAL A 76 19.91 14.28 8.42
C VAL A 76 20.60 13.44 7.36
N GLU A 77 21.54 14.04 6.62
CA GLU A 77 22.34 13.29 5.65
C GLU A 77 23.18 12.22 6.35
N ASP A 78 23.18 11.00 5.79
CA ASP A 78 24.04 9.94 6.28
C ASP A 78 25.45 10.06 5.67
N THR A 79 26.38 10.59 6.46
CA THR A 79 27.77 10.75 6.04
C THR A 79 28.53 9.43 5.89
N GLY A 80 28.01 8.37 6.52
CA GLY A 80 28.53 7.00 6.44
C GLY A 80 27.75 6.11 5.48
N PHE A 81 27.00 6.69 4.53
CA PHE A 81 26.17 5.93 3.59
C PHE A 81 27.01 4.93 2.80
N ASP A 82 26.56 3.67 2.84
CA ASP A 82 27.14 2.56 2.10
C ASP A 82 26.08 1.92 1.20
N LEU A 83 26.25 2.06 -0.11
CA LEU A 83 25.28 1.54 -1.09
C LEU A 83 25.24 0.00 -1.08
N GLU A 84 26.36 -0.67 -0.87
CA GLU A 84 26.43 -2.15 -0.84
C GLU A 84 25.75 -2.73 0.42
N TYR A 85 25.61 -1.94 1.49
CA TYR A 85 24.73 -2.30 2.59
C TYR A 85 23.26 -2.29 2.19
N HIS A 86 22.83 -1.34 1.38
CA HIS A 86 21.44 -1.15 0.97
C HIS A 86 21.03 -2.03 -0.20
N VAL A 87 21.92 -2.29 -1.16
CA VAL A 87 21.63 -3.10 -2.34
C VAL A 87 22.39 -4.42 -2.24
N ARG A 88 21.66 -5.51 -2.16
CA ARG A 88 22.19 -6.85 -1.90
C ARG A 88 21.88 -7.79 -3.04
N HIS A 89 22.78 -8.77 -3.24
CA HIS A 89 22.65 -9.79 -4.27
C HIS A 89 22.45 -11.15 -3.62
N ILE A 90 21.40 -11.86 -4.03
CA ILE A 90 21.03 -13.19 -3.50
C ILE A 90 20.51 -14.07 -4.65
N ALA A 91 20.39 -15.37 -4.43
CA ALA A 91 19.85 -16.30 -5.39
C ALA A 91 18.83 -17.25 -4.75
N LEU A 92 17.85 -17.68 -5.53
CA LEU A 92 16.93 -18.74 -5.13
C LEU A 92 17.62 -20.11 -5.24
N PRO A 93 17.32 -21.05 -4.33
CA PRO A 93 17.68 -22.44 -4.51
C PRO A 93 16.90 -23.04 -5.70
N LYS A 94 17.45 -24.06 -6.36
CA LYS A 94 16.70 -24.82 -7.39
C LYS A 94 15.46 -25.47 -6.76
N PRO A 95 14.33 -25.50 -7.50
CA PRO A 95 14.14 -25.16 -8.90
C PRO A 95 13.99 -23.66 -9.21
N GLY A 96 13.88 -22.76 -8.20
CA GLY A 96 13.69 -21.33 -8.41
C GLY A 96 12.29 -20.99 -8.90
N ASP A 97 11.27 -21.59 -8.30
CA ASP A 97 9.86 -21.42 -8.65
C ASP A 97 9.22 -20.19 -7.99
N TRP A 98 7.99 -19.89 -8.41
CA TRP A 98 7.20 -18.77 -7.90
C TRP A 98 6.99 -18.85 -6.38
N ARG A 99 6.71 -20.04 -5.85
CA ARG A 99 6.49 -20.23 -4.41
C ARG A 99 7.75 -19.91 -3.61
N GLN A 100 8.93 -20.34 -4.09
CA GLN A 100 10.21 -20.04 -3.44
C GLN A 100 10.49 -18.54 -3.45
N LEU A 101 10.21 -17.85 -4.56
CA LEU A 101 10.31 -16.39 -4.63
C LEU A 101 9.39 -15.72 -3.61
N CYS A 102 8.11 -16.09 -3.56
CA CYS A 102 7.15 -15.55 -2.60
C CYS A 102 7.57 -15.77 -1.15
N ILE A 103 8.10 -16.95 -0.81
CA ILE A 103 8.62 -17.26 0.54
C ILE A 103 9.81 -16.35 0.86
N LEU A 104 10.74 -16.17 -0.08
CA LEU A 104 11.90 -15.30 0.12
C LEU A 104 11.48 -13.85 0.33
N ILE A 105 10.61 -13.31 -0.55
CA ILE A 105 10.07 -11.96 -0.44
C ILE A 105 9.38 -11.76 0.92
N ALA A 106 8.52 -12.70 1.33
CA ALA A 106 7.84 -12.63 2.63
C ALA A 106 8.82 -12.57 3.81
N ARG A 107 9.92 -13.35 3.76
CA ARG A 107 10.98 -13.32 4.77
C ARG A 107 11.74 -12.00 4.77
N LEU A 108 12.18 -11.50 3.61
CA LEU A 108 12.88 -10.23 3.51
C LEU A 108 12.01 -9.06 3.99
N HIS A 109 10.71 -9.12 3.67
CA HIS A 109 9.75 -8.08 4.08
C HIS A 109 9.47 -8.11 5.59
N SER A 110 9.50 -9.27 6.22
CA SER A 110 9.25 -9.42 7.67
C SER A 110 10.35 -8.86 8.57
N HIS A 111 11.55 -8.62 8.04
CA HIS A 111 12.65 -8.07 8.82
C HIS A 111 12.54 -6.55 8.90
N PRO A 112 12.58 -5.95 10.11
CA PRO A 112 12.65 -4.49 10.27
C PRO A 112 13.85 -3.90 9.56
N LEU A 113 13.75 -2.61 9.22
CA LEU A 113 14.88 -1.81 8.73
C LEU A 113 15.71 -1.29 9.92
N ASP A 114 17.01 -1.07 9.68
CA ASP A 114 17.88 -0.40 10.63
C ASP A 114 17.56 1.11 10.62
N LEU A 115 17.01 1.61 11.74
CA LEU A 115 16.60 3.01 11.89
C LEU A 115 17.78 4.00 11.99
N ASP A 116 19.00 3.52 12.19
CA ASP A 116 20.21 4.34 12.22
C ASP A 116 20.81 4.57 10.83
N ARG A 117 20.16 4.06 9.79
CA ARG A 117 20.53 4.18 8.38
C ARG A 117 19.40 4.75 7.55
N PRO A 118 19.62 5.11 6.27
CA PRO A 118 18.54 5.41 5.34
C PRO A 118 17.52 4.27 5.26
N LEU A 119 16.25 4.62 5.30
CA LEU A 119 15.14 3.72 5.62
C LEU A 119 14.64 2.94 4.41
N TRP A 120 15.54 2.23 3.73
CA TRP A 120 15.23 1.34 2.61
C TRP A 120 16.26 0.23 2.44
N GLN A 121 15.88 -0.86 1.79
CA GLN A 121 16.79 -1.92 1.35
C GLN A 121 16.31 -2.50 0.02
N SER A 122 17.25 -2.92 -0.80
CA SER A 122 17.01 -3.50 -2.12
C SER A 122 17.74 -4.84 -2.27
N TYR A 123 17.13 -5.76 -3.03
CA TYR A 123 17.67 -7.09 -3.26
C TYR A 123 17.54 -7.44 -4.75
N VAL A 124 18.64 -7.82 -5.36
CA VAL A 124 18.67 -8.45 -6.67
C VAL A 124 18.67 -9.95 -6.45
N ILE A 125 17.68 -10.64 -7.01
CA ILE A 125 17.39 -12.05 -6.75
C ILE A 125 17.53 -12.79 -8.07
N GLU A 126 18.50 -13.70 -8.17
CA GLU A 126 18.70 -14.57 -9.35
C GLU A 126 18.10 -15.96 -9.13
N GLY A 127 18.14 -16.78 -10.19
CA GLY A 127 17.72 -18.18 -10.13
C GLY A 127 16.20 -18.38 -10.22
N LEU A 128 15.52 -17.61 -11.08
CA LEU A 128 14.07 -17.67 -11.30
C LEU A 128 13.64 -18.64 -12.41
N ASP A 129 14.51 -19.55 -12.82
CA ASP A 129 14.31 -20.39 -14.00
C ASP A 129 13.15 -21.39 -13.92
N GLY A 130 12.61 -21.63 -12.73
CA GLY A 130 11.47 -22.49 -12.47
C GLY A 130 10.11 -21.73 -12.45
N ILE A 131 10.07 -20.45 -12.77
CA ILE A 131 8.81 -19.67 -12.78
C ILE A 131 8.16 -19.77 -14.16
N ASP A 132 6.94 -20.31 -14.21
CA ASP A 132 6.16 -20.42 -15.44
C ASP A 132 5.90 -19.04 -16.08
N GLY A 133 6.10 -18.99 -17.42
CA GLY A 133 5.89 -17.76 -18.19
C GLY A 133 6.95 -16.67 -17.98
N VAL A 134 8.04 -16.97 -17.27
CA VAL A 134 9.20 -16.08 -17.12
C VAL A 134 10.37 -16.67 -17.95
N PRO A 135 11.01 -15.89 -18.84
CA PRO A 135 12.19 -16.34 -19.56
C PRO A 135 13.33 -16.76 -18.64
N LYS A 136 14.13 -17.73 -19.06
CA LYS A 136 15.33 -18.13 -18.30
C LYS A 136 16.34 -17.00 -18.25
N GLY A 137 17.07 -16.93 -17.13
CA GLY A 137 18.05 -15.87 -16.90
C GLY A 137 17.44 -14.56 -16.40
N CYS A 138 16.14 -14.47 -16.25
CA CYS A 138 15.50 -13.34 -15.57
C CYS A 138 15.93 -13.25 -14.11
N PHE A 139 15.93 -12.02 -13.58
CA PHE A 139 16.16 -11.75 -12.18
C PHE A 139 15.00 -10.93 -11.59
N ALA A 140 14.79 -11.01 -10.28
CA ALA A 140 13.88 -10.12 -9.59
C ALA A 140 14.67 -9.01 -8.89
N HIS A 141 14.09 -7.81 -8.88
CA HIS A 141 14.56 -6.70 -8.06
C HIS A 141 13.47 -6.37 -7.06
N TYR A 142 13.71 -6.65 -5.79
CA TYR A 142 12.84 -6.36 -4.67
C TYR A 142 13.40 -5.17 -3.89
N ILE A 143 12.54 -4.21 -3.57
CA ILE A 143 12.89 -3.04 -2.76
C ILE A 143 11.83 -2.82 -1.69
N LYS A 144 12.26 -2.55 -0.46
CA LYS A 144 11.41 -2.20 0.66
C LYS A 144 11.79 -0.85 1.24
N TYR A 145 10.79 -0.13 1.70
CA TYR A 145 10.87 1.22 2.24
C TYR A 145 10.13 1.31 3.56
N HIS A 146 10.66 2.07 4.50
CA HIS A 146 9.90 2.44 5.69
C HIS A 146 8.87 3.51 5.37
N HIS A 147 7.64 3.35 5.83
CA HIS A 147 6.54 4.25 5.50
C HIS A 147 6.74 5.68 6.04
N ALA A 148 7.53 5.85 7.10
CA ALA A 148 7.92 7.18 7.61
C ALA A 148 8.78 7.98 6.63
N ALA A 149 9.57 7.32 5.76
CA ALA A 149 10.46 7.98 4.80
C ALA A 149 9.86 8.04 3.39
N PHE A 150 9.01 7.08 3.06
CA PHE A 150 8.44 6.90 1.73
C PHE A 150 6.95 6.63 1.85
N ASP A 151 6.11 7.59 1.49
CA ASP A 151 4.71 7.29 1.20
C ASP A 151 4.58 6.59 -0.16
N GLY A 152 3.38 6.18 -0.53
CA GLY A 152 3.16 5.47 -1.79
C GLY A 152 3.63 6.25 -3.03
N MET A 153 3.59 7.58 -3.01
CA MET A 153 4.07 8.41 -4.13
C MET A 153 5.60 8.53 -4.12
N ALA A 154 6.20 8.81 -2.96
CA ALA A 154 7.65 8.89 -2.85
C ALA A 154 8.35 7.55 -3.15
N ALA A 155 7.72 6.43 -2.77
CA ALA A 155 8.19 5.10 -3.15
C ALA A 155 8.12 4.87 -4.67
N ASN A 156 7.03 5.33 -5.31
CA ASN A 156 6.91 5.30 -6.77
C ASN A 156 7.91 6.23 -7.46
N ASP A 157 8.13 7.43 -6.94
CA ASP A 157 9.11 8.37 -7.49
C ASP A 157 10.53 7.80 -7.41
N PHE A 158 10.89 7.13 -6.31
CA PHE A 158 12.17 6.45 -6.19
C PHE A 158 12.29 5.29 -7.16
N LEU A 159 11.23 4.50 -7.29
CA LEU A 159 11.17 3.43 -8.27
C LEU A 159 11.37 3.97 -9.69
N MET A 160 10.64 5.02 -10.06
CA MET A 160 10.75 5.63 -11.38
C MET A 160 12.12 6.25 -11.63
N ALA A 161 12.77 6.82 -10.61
CA ALA A 161 14.12 7.33 -10.72
C ALA A 161 15.16 6.24 -11.04
N LEU A 162 14.93 5.00 -10.60
CA LEU A 162 15.81 3.86 -10.88
C LEU A 162 15.59 3.25 -12.27
N HIS A 163 14.50 3.62 -12.97
CA HIS A 163 14.12 3.00 -14.24
C HIS A 163 14.17 3.97 -15.40
N ASP A 164 14.43 3.43 -16.58
CA ASP A 164 14.40 4.12 -17.86
C ASP A 164 13.18 3.69 -18.67
N GLY A 165 12.76 4.56 -19.62
CA GLY A 165 11.71 4.23 -20.59
C GLY A 165 12.22 3.44 -21.81
N SER A 166 13.53 3.19 -21.90
CA SER A 166 14.21 2.44 -22.96
C SER A 166 15.42 1.71 -22.37
N PRO A 167 16.00 0.71 -23.06
CA PRO A 167 17.17 -0.02 -22.57
C PRO A 167 18.43 0.88 -22.59
N VAL A 168 18.61 1.64 -21.50
CA VAL A 168 19.78 2.49 -21.26
C VAL A 168 20.75 1.75 -20.35
N PHE A 169 22.04 1.87 -20.64
CA PHE A 169 23.10 1.25 -19.86
C PHE A 169 23.77 2.30 -18.99
N PRO A 170 24.04 2.00 -17.71
CA PRO A 170 24.76 2.93 -16.86
C PRO A 170 26.19 3.14 -17.39
N GLU A 171 26.59 4.41 -17.56
CA GLU A 171 27.95 4.77 -17.98
C GLU A 171 28.91 4.76 -16.81
N GLY A 172 30.19 4.40 -17.08
CA GLY A 172 31.28 4.34 -16.09
C GLY A 172 31.19 3.11 -15.19
N GLU A 173 32.15 2.98 -14.29
CA GLU A 173 32.24 1.89 -13.33
C GLU A 173 31.66 2.30 -11.97
N PHE A 174 31.05 1.35 -11.26
CA PHE A 174 30.59 1.56 -9.88
C PHE A 174 31.77 2.00 -8.99
N GLY A 175 31.54 3.04 -8.20
CA GLY A 175 32.52 3.63 -7.29
C GLY A 175 33.34 4.75 -7.90
N SER A 176 33.24 5.02 -9.23
CA SER A 176 33.99 6.09 -9.91
C SER A 176 33.56 7.50 -9.48
N ASP A 177 32.27 7.66 -9.09
CA ASP A 177 31.66 8.96 -8.75
C ASP A 177 31.27 9.08 -7.28
N ARG A 178 31.98 8.37 -6.39
CA ARG A 178 31.71 8.49 -4.93
C ARG A 178 31.92 9.91 -4.44
N LYS A 179 30.88 10.71 -4.48
CA LYS A 179 30.87 12.06 -3.92
C LYS A 179 30.95 11.97 -2.39
N LYS A 180 31.94 12.72 -1.80
CA LYS A 180 31.88 12.96 -0.35
C LYS A 180 30.55 13.68 -0.04
N ARG A 181 29.66 13.01 0.68
CA ARG A 181 28.40 13.62 1.08
C ARG A 181 28.67 14.78 2.02
N ARG A 182 28.02 15.91 1.74
CA ARG A 182 28.17 17.14 2.55
C ARG A 182 27.63 16.85 3.95
N THR A 183 28.37 17.31 4.96
CA THR A 183 27.87 17.39 6.33
C THR A 183 26.69 18.37 6.31
N ALA A 184 25.45 17.87 6.45
CA ALA A 184 24.32 18.74 6.68
C ALA A 184 24.43 19.36 8.09
N ASP A 185 23.93 20.59 8.25
CA ASP A 185 23.79 21.22 9.55
C ASP A 185 22.91 20.33 10.44
N LYS A 186 23.54 19.63 11.37
CA LYS A 186 22.84 18.85 12.40
C LYS A 186 22.45 19.81 13.52
N PRO A 187 21.15 19.87 13.92
CA PRO A 187 20.77 20.69 15.05
C PRO A 187 21.47 20.20 16.33
N GLY A 188 21.97 21.12 17.13
CA GLY A 188 22.55 20.81 18.44
C GLY A 188 21.46 20.42 19.45
N VAL A 189 21.85 19.68 20.50
CA VAL A 189 20.89 19.28 21.56
C VAL A 189 20.13 20.46 22.16
N PRO A 190 20.78 21.62 22.52
CA PRO A 190 20.04 22.79 23.06
C PRO A 190 19.01 23.34 22.06
N GLU A 191 19.36 23.37 20.78
CA GLU A 191 18.47 23.81 19.71
C GLU A 191 17.24 22.87 19.57
N MET A 192 17.48 21.56 19.59
CA MET A 192 16.39 20.56 19.52
C MET A 192 15.41 20.73 20.69
N VAL A 193 15.92 20.90 21.92
CA VAL A 193 15.07 21.10 23.11
C VAL A 193 14.27 22.39 23.01
N ALA A 194 14.89 23.49 22.59
CA ALA A 194 14.20 24.78 22.43
C ALA A 194 13.10 24.71 21.36
N ARG A 195 13.37 24.06 20.24
CA ARG A 195 12.38 23.83 19.17
C ARG A 195 11.23 22.94 19.65
N SER A 196 11.53 21.88 20.42
CA SER A 196 10.52 20.98 20.98
C SER A 196 9.50 21.74 21.83
N TYR A 197 9.97 22.67 22.68
CA TYR A 197 9.07 23.50 23.47
C TYR A 197 8.15 24.39 22.62
N THR A 198 8.71 25.05 21.61
CA THR A 198 7.91 25.89 20.69
C THR A 198 6.92 25.09 19.88
N ASN A 199 7.29 23.89 19.42
CA ASN A 199 6.42 22.98 18.67
C ASN A 199 5.29 22.44 19.58
N PHE A 200 5.59 22.08 20.81
CA PHE A 200 4.59 21.67 21.78
C PHE A 200 3.51 22.76 21.99
N LEU A 201 3.90 24.03 22.17
CA LEU A 201 2.95 25.13 22.29
C LEU A 201 2.08 25.29 21.03
N LYS A 202 2.68 25.21 19.84
CA LYS A 202 1.95 25.25 18.56
C LYS A 202 0.95 24.09 18.45
N GLN A 203 1.34 22.89 18.84
CA GLN A 203 0.47 21.70 18.81
C GLN A 203 -0.74 21.89 19.76
N GLN A 204 -0.54 22.43 20.97
CA GLN A 204 -1.64 22.72 21.89
C GLN A 204 -2.64 23.72 21.29
N LEU A 205 -2.15 24.78 20.64
CA LEU A 205 -3.01 25.76 19.96
C LEU A 205 -3.78 25.13 18.78
N ASN A 206 -3.13 24.26 18.02
CA ASN A 206 -3.77 23.55 16.92
C ASN A 206 -4.83 22.56 17.42
N MET A 207 -4.54 21.84 18.50
CA MET A 207 -5.51 20.93 19.14
C MET A 207 -6.75 21.68 19.62
N ALA A 208 -6.57 22.86 20.25
CA ALA A 208 -7.69 23.71 20.66
C ALA A 208 -8.55 24.17 19.45
N LYS A 209 -7.92 24.57 18.33
CA LYS A 209 -8.63 24.95 17.09
C LYS A 209 -9.41 23.79 16.50
N ILE A 210 -8.82 22.59 16.44
CA ILE A 210 -9.50 21.39 15.96
C ILE A 210 -10.66 21.02 16.87
N GLY A 211 -10.47 21.09 18.20
CA GLY A 211 -11.53 20.88 19.17
C GLY A 211 -12.72 21.82 18.97
N ALA A 212 -12.45 23.10 18.75
CA ALA A 212 -13.50 24.09 18.46
C ALA A 212 -14.25 23.81 17.15
N GLY A 213 -13.55 23.26 16.13
CA GLY A 213 -14.16 22.86 14.85
C GLY A 213 -14.87 21.50 14.85
N ALA A 214 -14.71 20.72 15.92
CA ALA A 214 -15.20 19.33 15.98
C ALA A 214 -16.72 19.22 15.92
N LEU A 215 -17.43 19.98 16.75
CA LEU A 215 -18.89 19.92 16.83
C LEU A 215 -19.59 20.29 15.51
N PRO A 216 -19.21 21.39 14.82
CA PRO A 216 -19.75 21.72 13.50
C PRO A 216 -19.48 20.63 12.47
N GLN A 217 -18.27 20.04 12.46
CA GLN A 217 -17.92 18.97 11.52
C GLN A 217 -18.74 17.69 11.78
N LEU A 218 -18.88 17.27 13.04
CA LEU A 218 -19.70 16.12 13.42
C LEU A 218 -21.19 16.34 13.06
N ALA A 219 -21.70 17.54 13.24
CA ALA A 219 -23.05 17.89 12.85
C ALA A 219 -23.24 17.80 11.33
N LYS A 220 -22.26 18.29 10.54
CA LYS A 220 -22.26 18.19 9.08
C LYS A 220 -22.20 16.74 8.60
N GLU A 221 -21.34 15.92 9.22
CA GLU A 221 -21.24 14.48 8.93
C GLU A 221 -22.55 13.77 9.25
N ARG A 222 -23.16 14.01 10.41
CA ARG A 222 -24.44 13.43 10.80
C ARG A 222 -25.55 13.80 9.81
N LYS A 223 -25.61 15.07 9.38
CA LYS A 223 -26.57 15.54 8.38
C LYS A 223 -26.39 14.85 7.03
N PHE A 224 -25.14 14.71 6.57
CA PHE A 224 -24.80 13.99 5.33
C PHE A 224 -25.25 12.52 5.43
N ARG A 225 -24.87 11.83 6.51
CA ARG A 225 -25.21 10.41 6.74
C ARG A 225 -26.73 10.18 6.73
N LYS A 226 -27.48 11.07 7.40
CA LYS A 226 -28.95 11.04 7.41
C LYS A 226 -29.54 11.22 6.01
N LYS A 227 -29.04 12.21 5.24
CA LYS A 227 -29.49 12.50 3.86
C LYS A 227 -29.27 11.32 2.91
N HIS A 228 -28.21 10.54 3.11
CA HIS A 228 -27.79 9.44 2.22
C HIS A 228 -28.12 8.04 2.74
N GLY A 229 -28.87 7.93 3.84
CA GLY A 229 -29.26 6.63 4.43
C GLY A 229 -28.07 5.84 5.01
N LEU A 230 -27.03 6.54 5.50
CA LEU A 230 -25.82 5.98 6.10
C LEU A 230 -25.86 6.06 7.63
N GLU A 231 -27.04 6.05 8.24
CA GLU A 231 -27.21 6.33 9.67
C GLU A 231 -26.53 5.29 10.59
N LYS A 232 -26.52 4.03 10.16
CA LYS A 232 -25.85 2.97 10.91
C LYS A 232 -24.37 2.88 10.49
N THR A 233 -23.46 3.02 11.45
CA THR A 233 -22.05 2.64 11.23
C THR A 233 -22.02 1.12 11.13
N PRO A 234 -21.44 0.55 10.06
CA PRO A 234 -21.29 -0.90 9.99
C PRO A 234 -20.53 -1.42 11.19
N SER A 235 -21.05 -2.45 11.84
CA SER A 235 -20.31 -3.19 12.85
C SER A 235 -19.19 -3.97 12.17
N LYS A 236 -17.99 -3.90 12.73
CA LYS A 236 -16.87 -4.73 12.26
C LYS A 236 -16.99 -6.09 12.96
N PRO A 237 -17.26 -7.18 12.21
CA PRO A 237 -17.22 -8.51 12.80
C PRO A 237 -15.78 -8.90 13.13
N ASP A 238 -15.57 -9.69 14.17
CA ASP A 238 -14.27 -10.26 14.46
C ASP A 238 -13.99 -11.46 13.57
N THR A 239 -12.77 -11.51 13.06
CA THR A 239 -12.27 -12.62 12.22
C THR A 239 -10.88 -13.01 12.66
N ARG A 240 -10.36 -14.14 12.14
CA ARG A 240 -8.98 -14.58 12.36
C ARG A 240 -7.95 -13.50 12.04
N PHE A 241 -8.23 -12.58 11.10
CA PHE A 241 -7.34 -11.49 10.69
C PHE A 241 -7.26 -10.34 11.71
N ASN A 242 -8.14 -10.34 12.72
CA ASN A 242 -8.22 -9.29 13.73
C ASN A 242 -7.50 -9.66 15.04
N THR A 243 -6.71 -10.70 15.02
CA THR A 243 -5.87 -11.13 16.14
C THR A 243 -4.48 -10.47 16.06
N PRO A 244 -3.67 -10.56 17.14
CA PRO A 244 -2.28 -10.12 17.10
C PRO A 244 -1.48 -10.80 15.99
N VAL A 245 -0.61 -10.07 15.30
CA VAL A 245 0.26 -10.63 14.27
C VAL A 245 1.63 -11.02 14.85
N SER A 246 2.19 -12.12 14.36
CA SER A 246 3.57 -12.55 14.60
C SER A 246 4.50 -11.90 13.55
N PRO A 247 5.82 -12.09 13.62
CA PRO A 247 6.72 -11.64 12.55
C PRO A 247 6.64 -12.53 11.29
N ASN A 248 5.96 -13.69 11.35
CA ASN A 248 5.89 -14.60 10.20
C ASN A 248 4.92 -14.09 9.13
N ARG A 249 5.36 -14.11 7.89
CA ARG A 249 4.58 -13.60 6.74
C ARG A 249 4.39 -14.70 5.70
N VAL A 250 3.28 -14.58 4.99
CA VAL A 250 3.03 -15.26 3.71
C VAL A 250 2.68 -14.18 2.68
N TYR A 251 3.10 -14.41 1.46
CA TYR A 251 2.89 -13.51 0.32
C TYR A 251 2.52 -14.33 -0.92
N ALA A 252 1.60 -13.82 -1.70
CA ALA A 252 1.36 -14.29 -3.07
C ALA A 252 0.84 -13.13 -3.93
N ALA A 253 0.91 -13.31 -5.27
CA ALA A 253 0.41 -12.34 -6.22
C ALA A 253 -0.12 -13.04 -7.48
N LEU A 254 -1.23 -12.51 -8.00
CA LEU A 254 -1.91 -12.99 -9.20
C LEU A 254 -2.04 -11.87 -10.21
N GLU A 255 -1.91 -12.22 -11.48
CA GLU A 255 -2.09 -11.31 -12.60
C GLU A 255 -3.36 -11.64 -13.35
N PHE A 256 -4.08 -10.60 -13.77
CA PHE A 256 -5.30 -10.69 -14.57
C PHE A 256 -5.16 -9.80 -15.81
N PRO A 257 -5.57 -10.28 -17.01
CA PRO A 257 -5.53 -9.48 -18.22
C PRO A 257 -6.39 -8.21 -18.10
N PHE A 258 -5.81 -7.07 -18.40
CA PHE A 258 -6.51 -5.79 -18.34
C PHE A 258 -7.67 -5.71 -19.35
N SER A 259 -7.60 -6.48 -20.45
CA SER A 259 -8.68 -6.64 -21.42
C SER A 259 -9.97 -7.14 -20.75
N LYS A 260 -9.89 -8.22 -19.95
CA LYS A 260 -11.04 -8.75 -19.20
C LYS A 260 -11.59 -7.75 -18.18
N VAL A 261 -10.71 -6.98 -17.53
CA VAL A 261 -11.13 -5.90 -16.62
C VAL A 261 -11.90 -4.80 -17.36
N LYS A 262 -11.50 -4.45 -18.59
CA LYS A 262 -12.22 -3.50 -19.46
C LYS A 262 -13.59 -4.04 -19.87
N GLU A 263 -13.69 -5.32 -20.23
CA GLU A 263 -14.95 -5.98 -20.58
C GLU A 263 -15.95 -5.94 -19.42
N ILE A 264 -15.54 -6.32 -18.20
CA ILE A 264 -16.39 -6.21 -16.99
C ILE A 264 -16.90 -4.77 -16.81
N ARG A 265 -16.01 -3.78 -16.95
CA ARG A 265 -16.38 -2.37 -16.78
C ARG A 265 -17.31 -1.84 -17.87
N ALA A 266 -17.18 -2.35 -19.08
CA ALA A 266 -18.07 -1.99 -20.18
C ALA A 266 -19.50 -2.53 -19.96
N ALA A 267 -19.61 -3.76 -19.43
CA ALA A 267 -20.89 -4.40 -19.17
C ALA A 267 -21.60 -3.86 -17.90
N VAL A 268 -20.85 -3.29 -16.93
CA VAL A 268 -21.44 -2.71 -15.71
C VAL A 268 -21.07 -1.22 -15.63
N PRO A 269 -21.88 -0.33 -16.22
CA PRO A 269 -21.60 1.10 -16.28
C PRO A 269 -21.41 1.75 -14.90
N GLY A 270 -20.41 2.62 -14.79
CA GLY A 270 -20.08 3.35 -13.56
C GLY A 270 -19.11 2.63 -12.63
N VAL A 271 -18.78 1.36 -12.88
CA VAL A 271 -17.81 0.60 -12.09
C VAL A 271 -16.38 1.04 -12.41
N THR A 272 -15.59 1.31 -11.37
CA THR A 272 -14.16 1.61 -11.49
C THR A 272 -13.30 0.35 -11.31
N ILE A 273 -12.02 0.42 -11.69
CA ILE A 273 -11.06 -0.66 -11.41
C ILE A 273 -10.97 -0.92 -9.90
N ASN A 274 -11.03 0.12 -9.10
CA ASN A 274 -10.99 0.00 -7.64
C ASN A 274 -12.22 -0.75 -7.09
N ASP A 275 -13.42 -0.48 -7.62
CA ASP A 275 -14.63 -1.18 -7.19
C ASP A 275 -14.57 -2.67 -7.55
N LEU A 276 -14.06 -2.98 -8.75
CA LEU A 276 -13.84 -4.38 -9.16
C LEU A 276 -12.83 -5.07 -8.26
N ALA A 277 -11.70 -4.42 -7.98
CA ALA A 277 -10.67 -4.97 -7.10
C ALA A 277 -11.18 -5.25 -5.68
N VAL A 278 -11.92 -4.29 -5.09
CA VAL A 278 -12.57 -4.48 -3.79
C VAL A 278 -13.56 -5.65 -3.84
N THR A 279 -14.31 -5.78 -4.94
CA THR A 279 -15.27 -6.89 -5.11
C THR A 279 -14.57 -8.24 -5.22
N ILE A 280 -13.46 -8.34 -5.96
CA ILE A 280 -12.68 -9.59 -6.06
C ILE A 280 -12.17 -10.00 -4.68
N VAL A 281 -11.58 -9.07 -3.93
CA VAL A 281 -11.09 -9.33 -2.56
C VAL A 281 -12.24 -9.70 -1.63
N SER A 282 -13.38 -9.02 -1.72
CA SER A 282 -14.57 -9.35 -0.94
C SER A 282 -15.03 -10.79 -1.15
N ARG A 283 -15.18 -11.20 -2.40
CA ARG A 283 -15.60 -12.56 -2.75
C ARG A 283 -14.56 -13.61 -2.38
N ALA A 284 -13.29 -13.30 -2.58
CA ALA A 284 -12.19 -14.18 -2.16
C ALA A 284 -12.20 -14.41 -0.64
N LEU A 285 -12.40 -13.35 0.14
CA LEU A 285 -12.54 -13.45 1.60
C LEU A 285 -13.79 -14.23 2.01
N ARG A 286 -14.93 -14.01 1.34
CA ARG A 286 -16.13 -14.81 1.55
C ARG A 286 -15.86 -16.30 1.35
N LYS A 287 -15.24 -16.68 0.22
CA LYS A 287 -14.87 -18.06 -0.10
C LYS A 287 -13.91 -18.64 0.95
N TYR A 288 -12.82 -17.93 1.22
CA TYR A 288 -11.80 -18.37 2.17
C TYR A 288 -12.38 -18.61 3.57
N LEU A 289 -13.12 -17.63 4.12
CA LEU A 289 -13.73 -17.77 5.44
C LEU A 289 -14.85 -18.82 5.47
N HIS A 290 -15.59 -19.01 4.36
CA HIS A 290 -16.58 -20.08 4.25
C HIS A 290 -15.91 -21.47 4.33
N THR A 291 -14.77 -21.69 3.65
CA THR A 291 -14.03 -22.96 3.75
C THR A 291 -13.54 -23.24 5.17
N LYS A 292 -13.28 -22.16 5.94
CA LYS A 292 -12.87 -22.26 7.36
C LYS A 292 -14.05 -22.37 8.32
N LYS A 293 -15.30 -22.25 7.85
CA LYS A 293 -16.52 -22.16 8.67
C LYS A 293 -16.50 -20.96 9.63
N GLU A 294 -15.88 -19.86 9.19
CA GLU A 294 -15.69 -18.64 9.98
C GLU A 294 -16.24 -17.40 9.28
N LEU A 295 -17.08 -17.57 8.23
CA LEU A 295 -17.70 -16.44 7.54
C LEU A 295 -18.76 -15.79 8.44
N PRO A 296 -18.59 -14.50 8.82
CA PRO A 296 -19.59 -13.77 9.59
C PRO A 296 -20.88 -13.52 8.78
N GLU A 297 -22.00 -13.36 9.48
CA GLU A 297 -23.27 -12.94 8.87
C GLU A 297 -23.20 -11.49 8.37
N GLU A 298 -22.47 -10.62 9.13
CA GLU A 298 -22.26 -9.25 8.75
C GLU A 298 -21.15 -9.12 7.70
N SER A 299 -21.20 -8.01 6.94
CA SER A 299 -20.14 -7.67 5.99
C SER A 299 -18.82 -7.38 6.68
N LEU A 300 -17.73 -7.90 6.14
CA LEU A 300 -16.39 -7.44 6.52
C LEU A 300 -16.21 -5.97 6.16
N ILE A 301 -15.31 -5.32 6.90
CA ILE A 301 -14.92 -3.92 6.72
C ILE A 301 -13.50 -3.86 6.17
N ALA A 302 -13.29 -3.08 5.12
CA ALA A 302 -11.95 -2.79 4.62
C ALA A 302 -11.56 -1.33 4.87
N LEU A 303 -10.28 -1.12 5.16
CA LEU A 303 -9.63 0.17 5.06
C LEU A 303 -9.08 0.31 3.63
N THR A 304 -9.57 1.31 2.89
CA THR A 304 -9.10 1.61 1.54
C THR A 304 -8.36 2.94 1.57
N PRO A 305 -7.02 2.94 1.50
CA PRO A 305 -6.24 4.17 1.47
C PRO A 305 -6.57 5.00 0.23
N VAL A 306 -6.63 6.33 0.41
CA VAL A 306 -6.83 7.30 -0.67
C VAL A 306 -5.82 8.42 -0.49
N SER A 307 -5.04 8.71 -1.53
CA SER A 307 -4.10 9.83 -1.49
C SER A 307 -4.83 11.17 -1.34
N LEU A 308 -4.30 12.03 -0.47
CA LEU A 308 -4.76 13.40 -0.24
C LEU A 308 -4.04 14.42 -1.13
N ARG A 309 -2.88 14.04 -1.70
CA ARG A 309 -2.07 14.94 -2.51
C ARG A 309 -2.78 15.30 -3.82
N LYS A 310 -2.80 16.59 -4.13
CA LYS A 310 -3.09 17.08 -5.47
C LYS A 310 -1.87 16.85 -6.35
N GLN A 311 -2.07 16.60 -7.65
CA GLN A 311 -0.97 16.41 -8.62
C GLN A 311 0.03 17.58 -8.66
N GLU A 312 -0.36 18.76 -8.18
CA GLU A 312 0.45 19.97 -8.13
C GLU A 312 1.48 19.99 -6.99
N ASP A 313 1.33 19.10 -5.97
CA ASP A 313 2.20 18.99 -4.80
C ASP A 313 3.30 17.92 -4.98
N ALA A 314 3.63 17.54 -6.19
CA ALA A 314 4.69 16.60 -6.50
C ALA A 314 6.05 17.19 -6.07
N GLY A 315 6.63 16.62 -5.01
CA GLY A 315 7.94 17.06 -4.46
C GLY A 315 7.90 17.55 -3.01
N GLY A 316 6.72 17.73 -2.40
CA GLY A 316 6.58 18.02 -0.97
C GLY A 316 6.71 16.73 -0.15
N GLY A 317 7.75 16.62 0.72
CA GLY A 317 7.91 15.48 1.62
C GLY A 317 6.79 15.38 2.65
N GLY A 318 6.51 14.15 3.12
CA GLY A 318 5.57 13.82 4.19
C GLY A 318 4.35 13.00 3.73
N ASN A 319 3.93 12.07 4.59
CA ASN A 319 2.75 11.24 4.34
C ASN A 319 1.47 12.07 4.33
N SER A 320 0.66 11.92 3.29
CA SER A 320 -0.64 12.56 3.14
C SER A 320 -1.65 11.52 2.66
N VAL A 321 -1.99 10.59 3.57
CA VAL A 321 -2.88 9.46 3.29
C VAL A 321 -4.11 9.57 4.18
N SER A 322 -5.29 9.46 3.60
CA SER A 322 -6.56 9.23 4.30
C SER A 322 -7.09 7.85 3.96
N GLY A 323 -7.92 7.29 4.81
CA GLY A 323 -8.52 5.99 4.58
C GLY A 323 -10.04 6.04 4.59
N LEU A 324 -10.67 5.36 3.63
CA LEU A 324 -12.10 5.07 3.66
C LEU A 324 -12.30 3.75 4.39
N ILE A 325 -13.08 3.75 5.45
CA ILE A 325 -13.50 2.55 6.17
C ILE A 325 -14.87 2.17 5.63
N VAL A 326 -14.94 1.07 4.88
CA VAL A 326 -16.12 0.70 4.10
C VAL A 326 -16.48 -0.77 4.25
N PRO A 327 -17.79 -1.13 4.32
CA PRO A 327 -18.22 -2.51 4.16
C PRO A 327 -17.90 -2.99 2.73
N ILE A 328 -17.38 -4.21 2.62
CA ILE A 328 -17.03 -4.82 1.33
C ILE A 328 -18.05 -5.87 0.87
N HIS A 329 -19.17 -5.99 1.59
CA HIS A 329 -20.33 -6.80 1.23
C HIS A 329 -20.03 -8.31 1.07
N THR A 330 -19.22 -8.88 1.95
CA THR A 330 -18.92 -10.32 1.97
C THR A 330 -20.14 -11.19 2.30
N ASN A 331 -21.19 -10.61 2.83
CA ASN A 331 -22.47 -11.25 3.13
C ASN A 331 -23.36 -11.47 1.89
N ILE A 332 -23.10 -10.78 0.76
CA ILE A 332 -23.83 -10.95 -0.50
C ILE A 332 -23.27 -12.16 -1.25
N GLU A 333 -24.15 -13.03 -1.75
CA GLU A 333 -23.78 -14.26 -2.46
C GLU A 333 -23.58 -14.03 -3.97
N ASP A 334 -24.44 -13.25 -4.60
CA ASP A 334 -24.37 -12.96 -6.04
C ASP A 334 -23.19 -12.03 -6.38
N PRO A 335 -22.34 -12.38 -7.39
CA PRO A 335 -21.16 -11.59 -7.75
C PRO A 335 -21.49 -10.21 -8.32
N LEU A 336 -22.54 -10.08 -9.13
CA LEU A 336 -22.92 -8.79 -9.73
C LEU A 336 -23.60 -7.88 -8.71
N GLU A 337 -24.39 -8.44 -7.80
CA GLU A 337 -24.98 -7.68 -6.70
C GLU A 337 -23.88 -7.20 -5.74
N THR A 338 -22.89 -8.04 -5.44
CA THR A 338 -21.70 -7.61 -4.66
C THR A 338 -21.01 -6.43 -5.35
N LEU A 339 -20.75 -6.51 -6.66
CA LEU A 339 -20.09 -5.45 -7.43
C LEU A 339 -20.89 -4.13 -7.40
N LYS A 340 -22.21 -4.19 -7.58
CA LYS A 340 -23.10 -3.02 -7.51
C LYS A 340 -23.13 -2.42 -6.10
N ALA A 341 -23.18 -3.25 -5.07
CA ALA A 341 -23.17 -2.81 -3.67
C ALA A 341 -21.85 -2.13 -3.30
N VAL A 342 -20.72 -2.70 -3.69
CA VAL A 342 -19.40 -2.10 -3.52
C VAL A 342 -19.30 -0.75 -4.26
N ASN A 343 -19.70 -0.67 -5.52
CA ASN A 343 -19.68 0.57 -6.31
C ASN A 343 -20.54 1.67 -5.64
N ASN A 344 -21.76 1.33 -5.19
CA ASN A 344 -22.62 2.28 -4.46
C ASN A 344 -21.97 2.77 -3.16
N THR A 345 -21.38 1.87 -2.38
CA THR A 345 -20.68 2.20 -1.13
C THR A 345 -19.49 3.09 -1.38
N MET A 346 -18.63 2.77 -2.35
CA MET A 346 -17.45 3.56 -2.69
C MET A 346 -17.83 4.95 -3.21
N THR A 347 -18.89 5.04 -4.03
CA THR A 347 -19.39 6.32 -4.55
C THR A 347 -19.90 7.21 -3.43
N LYS A 348 -20.72 6.68 -2.51
CA LYS A 348 -21.22 7.42 -1.35
C LYS A 348 -20.11 7.85 -0.39
N SER A 349 -19.13 6.99 -0.14
CA SER A 349 -18.00 7.30 0.74
C SER A 349 -17.09 8.39 0.16
N LYS A 350 -16.84 8.38 -1.16
CA LYS A 350 -16.13 9.46 -1.85
C LYS A 350 -16.92 10.78 -1.80
N ALA A 351 -18.24 10.73 -2.02
CA ALA A 351 -19.10 11.91 -1.93
C ALA A 351 -19.13 12.49 -0.49
N GLN A 352 -19.22 11.63 0.53
CA GLN A 352 -19.12 12.05 1.93
C GLN A 352 -17.82 12.81 2.20
N ARG A 353 -16.69 12.27 1.74
CA ARG A 353 -15.40 12.91 1.90
C ARG A 353 -15.30 14.26 1.21
N LEU A 354 -15.81 14.38 -0.02
CA LEU A 354 -15.80 15.65 -0.76
C LEU A 354 -16.69 16.71 -0.09
N GLU A 355 -17.86 16.32 0.44
CA GLU A 355 -18.81 17.27 1.05
C GLU A 355 -18.47 17.60 2.50
N VAL A 356 -18.03 16.62 3.30
CA VAL A 356 -17.79 16.76 4.76
C VAL A 356 -16.33 17.07 5.06
N GLY A 357 -15.40 16.61 4.21
CA GLY A 357 -13.94 16.66 4.42
C GLY A 357 -13.40 15.39 5.06
N ASP A 358 -12.10 15.41 5.37
CA ASP A 358 -11.43 14.28 6.00
C ASP A 358 -11.95 14.03 7.41
N SER A 359 -11.88 12.77 7.83
CA SER A 359 -12.36 12.38 9.16
C SER A 359 -11.63 13.14 10.25
N MET A 360 -12.33 13.42 11.33
CA MET A 360 -11.77 14.09 12.51
C MET A 360 -10.56 13.35 13.08
N LEU A 361 -10.53 12.01 12.97
CA LEU A 361 -9.42 11.19 13.44
C LEU A 361 -8.11 11.51 12.70
N VAL A 362 -8.16 11.72 11.38
CA VAL A 362 -6.97 12.09 10.58
C VAL A 362 -6.42 13.44 11.07
N LYS A 363 -7.29 14.42 11.30
CA LYS A 363 -6.89 15.75 11.80
C LYS A 363 -6.32 15.69 13.21
N LEU A 364 -6.83 14.78 14.06
CA LEU A 364 -6.32 14.62 15.43
C LEU A 364 -4.91 14.02 15.43
N VAL A 365 -4.60 13.07 14.54
CA VAL A 365 -3.24 12.49 14.45
C VAL A 365 -2.19 13.59 14.23
N ASP A 366 -2.50 14.59 13.41
CA ASP A 366 -1.60 15.72 13.14
C ASP A 366 -1.35 16.65 14.35
N THR A 367 -2.05 16.45 15.44
CA THR A 367 -1.91 17.28 16.65
C THR A 367 -1.42 16.52 17.87
N ILE A 368 -1.27 15.20 17.77
CA ILE A 368 -0.80 14.39 18.89
C ILE A 368 0.70 14.65 19.10
N PRO A 369 1.14 15.08 20.31
CA PRO A 369 2.56 15.26 20.60
C PRO A 369 3.37 13.97 20.41
N SER A 370 4.61 14.10 19.93
CA SER A 370 5.52 12.97 19.66
C SER A 370 5.70 12.04 20.85
N LEU A 371 5.81 12.60 22.07
CA LEU A 371 5.91 11.82 23.31
C LEU A 371 4.69 10.94 23.54
N VAL A 372 3.48 11.43 23.22
CA VAL A 372 2.23 10.67 23.33
C VAL A 372 2.18 9.60 22.23
N GLN A 373 2.59 9.93 21.00
CA GLN A 373 2.66 8.96 19.91
C GLN A 373 3.67 7.85 20.21
N SER A 374 4.86 8.19 20.72
CA SER A 374 5.88 7.23 21.14
C SER A 374 5.38 6.32 22.27
N GLY A 375 4.72 6.89 23.28
CA GLY A 375 4.06 6.12 24.34
C GLY A 375 2.98 5.18 23.83
N PHE A 376 2.14 5.66 22.90
CA PHE A 376 1.11 4.85 22.26
C PHE A 376 1.71 3.72 21.42
N GLY A 377 2.78 3.96 20.65
CA GLY A 377 3.48 2.94 19.89
C GLY A 377 4.00 1.81 20.78
N LYS A 378 4.64 2.15 21.92
CA LYS A 378 5.07 1.16 22.92
C LYS A 378 3.89 0.39 23.51
N LEU A 379 2.76 1.06 23.76
CA LEU A 379 1.54 0.41 24.25
C LEU A 379 0.96 -0.53 23.19
N MET A 380 0.98 -0.16 21.91
CA MET A 380 0.51 -1.03 20.82
C MET A 380 1.37 -2.29 20.67
N ASP A 381 2.68 -2.24 20.92
CA ASP A 381 3.53 -3.43 20.94
C ASP A 381 3.17 -4.39 22.08
N ILE A 382 2.70 -3.86 23.21
CA ILE A 382 2.25 -4.65 24.37
C ILE A 382 0.75 -5.02 24.25
N SER A 383 -0.03 -4.28 23.48
CA SER A 383 -1.50 -4.41 23.38
C SER A 383 -1.99 -5.83 23.08
N PRO A 384 -1.30 -6.64 22.24
CA PRO A 384 -1.69 -8.02 22.00
C PRO A 384 -1.70 -8.88 23.26
N ARG A 385 -0.85 -8.54 24.23
CA ARG A 385 -0.73 -9.28 25.50
C ARG A 385 -1.82 -8.92 26.51
N ILE A 386 -2.42 -7.75 26.36
CA ILE A 386 -3.45 -7.20 27.26
C ILE A 386 -4.86 -7.17 26.63
N GLY A 387 -5.03 -7.78 25.43
CA GLY A 387 -6.34 -7.92 24.79
C GLY A 387 -6.99 -6.62 24.36
N MET A 388 -6.19 -5.61 23.98
CA MET A 388 -6.74 -4.34 23.45
C MET A 388 -7.47 -4.54 22.11
N PRO A 389 -8.49 -3.72 21.82
CA PRO A 389 -9.27 -3.86 20.59
C PRO A 389 -8.41 -3.84 19.34
N ALA A 390 -8.75 -4.71 18.39
CA ALA A 390 -8.20 -4.73 17.05
C ALA A 390 -8.53 -3.44 16.28
N GLY A 391 -7.74 -3.14 15.25
CA GLY A 391 -7.92 -1.96 14.38
C GLY A 391 -9.34 -1.83 13.77
N PRO A 392 -9.62 -0.72 13.08
CA PRO A 392 -10.98 -0.35 12.65
C PRO A 392 -11.51 -1.18 11.48
N ALA A 393 -10.71 -2.06 10.88
CA ALA A 393 -11.05 -2.84 9.70
C ALA A 393 -10.60 -4.31 9.84
N ASN A 394 -11.16 -5.18 9.01
CA ASN A 394 -10.76 -6.59 8.94
C ASN A 394 -9.55 -6.79 8.02
N THR A 395 -9.41 -5.94 7.01
CA THR A 395 -8.33 -5.97 6.03
C THR A 395 -8.06 -4.59 5.44
N VAL A 396 -6.92 -4.44 4.80
CA VAL A 396 -6.61 -3.26 3.96
C VAL A 396 -6.68 -3.67 2.49
N ILE A 397 -7.23 -2.80 1.65
CA ILE A 397 -7.22 -2.95 0.19
C ILE A 397 -6.68 -1.65 -0.40
N SER A 398 -5.41 -1.66 -0.78
CA SER A 398 -4.71 -0.53 -1.37
C SER A 398 -4.67 -0.67 -2.89
N ASN A 399 -4.97 0.41 -3.61
CA ASN A 399 -4.88 0.45 -5.06
C ASN A 399 -3.85 1.49 -5.50
N VAL A 400 -2.74 1.00 -6.04
CA VAL A 400 -1.61 1.82 -6.50
C VAL A 400 -1.43 1.61 -8.01
N PRO A 401 -1.93 2.52 -8.86
CA PRO A 401 -1.73 2.41 -10.30
C PRO A 401 -0.24 2.39 -10.65
N GLY A 402 0.17 1.41 -11.42
CA GLY A 402 1.54 1.30 -11.91
C GLY A 402 1.76 1.90 -13.29
N PRO A 403 3.00 1.85 -13.80
CA PRO A 403 3.38 2.39 -15.09
C PRO A 403 2.64 1.74 -16.26
N ARG A 404 2.28 2.57 -17.25
CA ARG A 404 1.65 2.13 -18.50
C ARG A 404 2.64 1.96 -19.64
N ALA A 405 3.90 2.29 -19.42
CA ALA A 405 4.99 2.14 -20.37
C ALA A 405 5.99 1.09 -19.85
N HIS A 406 6.76 0.51 -20.76
CA HIS A 406 7.84 -0.39 -20.38
C HIS A 406 8.87 0.33 -19.52
N MET A 407 9.34 -0.36 -18.49
CA MET A 407 10.42 0.09 -17.63
C MET A 407 11.65 -0.79 -17.80
N TYR A 408 12.82 -0.19 -17.67
CA TYR A 408 14.10 -0.86 -17.79
C TYR A 408 15.00 -0.55 -16.59
N LEU A 409 15.60 -1.57 -16.00
CA LEU A 409 16.59 -1.43 -14.93
C LEU A 409 17.94 -1.89 -15.47
N ALA A 410 18.92 -0.99 -15.55
CA ALA A 410 20.24 -1.27 -16.12
C ALA A 410 20.14 -1.98 -17.49
N GLY A 411 19.20 -1.57 -18.35
CA GLY A 411 18.96 -2.14 -19.67
C GLY A 411 18.04 -3.37 -19.72
N ALA A 412 17.76 -4.04 -18.60
CA ALA A 412 16.83 -5.17 -18.54
C ALA A 412 15.37 -4.71 -18.48
N LYS A 413 14.52 -5.31 -19.30
CA LYS A 413 13.11 -4.96 -19.43
C LYS A 413 12.28 -5.58 -18.29
N ALA A 414 11.51 -4.76 -17.57
CA ALA A 414 10.55 -5.26 -16.61
C ALA A 414 9.42 -6.04 -17.31
N VAL A 415 9.14 -7.26 -16.85
CA VAL A 415 8.08 -8.13 -17.36
C VAL A 415 6.93 -8.30 -16.38
N LYS A 416 7.19 -8.19 -15.07
CA LYS A 416 6.19 -8.27 -14.01
C LYS A 416 6.43 -7.21 -12.94
N PHE A 417 5.35 -6.79 -12.26
CA PHE A 417 5.45 -5.82 -11.18
C PHE A 417 4.40 -6.06 -10.09
N HIS A 418 4.82 -6.09 -8.82
CA HIS A 418 3.98 -6.45 -7.68
C HIS A 418 4.26 -5.54 -6.49
N GLY A 419 3.18 -5.13 -5.79
CA GLY A 419 3.27 -4.37 -4.55
C GLY A 419 3.19 -5.24 -3.31
N ILE A 420 3.67 -4.72 -2.17
CA ILE A 420 3.64 -5.37 -0.86
C ILE A 420 3.27 -4.33 0.18
N GLY A 421 2.26 -4.66 1.00
CA GLY A 421 1.73 -3.77 2.04
C GLY A 421 2.29 -4.06 3.43
N ILE A 422 1.62 -3.49 4.45
CA ILE A 422 2.01 -3.51 5.87
C ILE A 422 1.02 -4.36 6.65
N LEU A 423 1.48 -5.10 7.66
CA LEU A 423 0.60 -5.72 8.64
C LEU A 423 0.70 -5.03 9.99
N GLN A 424 -0.44 -4.83 10.64
CA GLN A 424 -0.54 -4.28 11.97
C GLN A 424 -1.31 -5.22 12.89
N HIS A 425 -1.12 -5.10 14.22
CA HIS A 425 -1.94 -5.85 15.17
C HIS A 425 -3.42 -5.56 14.93
N GLY A 426 -4.21 -6.62 14.76
CA GLY A 426 -5.63 -6.52 14.44
C GLY A 426 -5.97 -6.31 12.97
N ILE A 427 -4.97 -6.20 12.08
CA ILE A 427 -5.11 -6.18 10.62
C ILE A 427 -4.03 -7.07 10.01
N GLY A 428 -4.24 -8.37 10.06
CA GLY A 428 -3.25 -9.37 9.65
C GLY A 428 -3.35 -9.81 8.19
N LEU A 429 -4.10 -9.07 7.37
CA LEU A 429 -4.20 -9.26 5.92
C LEU A 429 -4.22 -7.91 5.21
N PHE A 430 -3.32 -7.73 4.25
CA PHE A 430 -3.22 -6.55 3.41
C PHE A 430 -3.20 -6.96 1.93
N ASN A 431 -4.13 -6.42 1.16
CA ASN A 431 -4.21 -6.65 -0.27
C ASN A 431 -3.73 -5.40 -1.03
N VAL A 432 -2.86 -5.58 -2.01
CA VAL A 432 -2.40 -4.53 -2.91
C VAL A 432 -2.89 -4.83 -4.32
N VAL A 433 -3.58 -3.87 -4.89
CA VAL A 433 -3.96 -3.88 -6.30
C VAL A 433 -3.03 -2.94 -7.04
N SER A 434 -2.39 -3.43 -8.07
CA SER A 434 -1.50 -2.64 -8.92
C SER A 434 -1.75 -2.97 -10.39
N SER A 435 -1.16 -2.19 -11.29
CA SER A 435 -1.21 -2.48 -12.71
C SER A 435 0.16 -2.28 -13.33
N TYR A 436 0.50 -3.11 -14.30
CA TYR A 436 1.68 -2.91 -15.14
C TYR A 436 1.33 -3.34 -16.56
N LEU A 437 1.47 -2.40 -17.51
CA LEU A 437 1.10 -2.59 -18.91
C LEU A 437 -0.33 -3.12 -19.05
N ASP A 438 -0.46 -4.33 -19.62
CA ASP A 438 -1.74 -4.98 -19.92
C ASP A 438 -2.22 -5.92 -18.80
N ASN A 439 -1.65 -5.85 -17.61
CA ASN A 439 -2.03 -6.68 -16.46
C ASN A 439 -2.46 -5.84 -15.26
N VAL A 440 -3.46 -6.33 -14.55
CA VAL A 440 -3.82 -5.92 -13.19
C VAL A 440 -3.36 -7.02 -12.25
N THR A 441 -2.64 -6.63 -11.21
CA THR A 441 -2.13 -7.55 -10.21
C THR A 441 -2.89 -7.37 -8.91
N ILE A 442 -3.30 -8.47 -8.28
CA ILE A 442 -3.74 -8.52 -6.89
C ILE A 442 -2.71 -9.34 -6.12
N SER A 443 -2.01 -8.69 -5.22
CA SER A 443 -1.08 -9.32 -4.29
C SER A 443 -1.60 -9.22 -2.87
N PHE A 444 -1.20 -10.13 -2.01
CA PHE A 444 -1.52 -10.06 -0.60
C PHE A 444 -0.34 -10.43 0.29
N LEU A 445 -0.24 -9.73 1.40
CA LEU A 445 0.62 -10.06 2.53
C LEU A 445 -0.27 -10.46 3.70
N ALA A 446 0.00 -11.59 4.34
CA ALA A 446 -0.74 -12.01 5.51
C ALA A 446 0.17 -12.55 6.63
N CYS A 447 -0.33 -12.50 7.87
CA CYS A 447 0.29 -13.19 8.98
C CYS A 447 0.09 -14.71 8.80
N ARG A 448 1.20 -15.48 8.88
CA ARG A 448 1.17 -16.94 8.60
C ARG A 448 0.20 -17.68 9.53
N GLU A 449 0.13 -17.31 10.79
CA GLU A 449 -0.72 -17.98 11.76
C GLU A 449 -2.22 -17.72 11.48
N GLN A 450 -2.52 -16.60 10.86
CA GLN A 450 -3.89 -16.23 10.47
C GLN A 450 -4.26 -16.76 9.08
N MET A 451 -3.26 -16.97 8.21
CA MET A 451 -3.41 -17.55 6.87
C MET A 451 -2.33 -18.63 6.64
N PRO A 452 -2.50 -19.84 7.24
CA PRO A 452 -1.50 -20.90 7.13
C PRO A 452 -1.44 -21.53 5.72
N ASP A 453 -2.48 -21.35 4.95
CA ASP A 453 -2.71 -21.90 3.61
C ASP A 453 -2.97 -20.81 2.58
N PRO A 454 -1.95 -20.00 2.23
CA PRO A 454 -2.10 -18.90 1.28
C PRO A 454 -2.57 -19.36 -0.11
N ASP A 455 -2.26 -20.59 -0.50
CA ASP A 455 -2.67 -21.18 -1.78
C ASP A 455 -4.20 -21.26 -1.90
N VAL A 456 -4.92 -21.49 -0.78
CA VAL A 456 -6.40 -21.51 -0.75
C VAL A 456 -6.97 -20.10 -0.99
N TYR A 457 -6.34 -19.08 -0.42
CA TYR A 457 -6.77 -17.70 -0.65
C TYR A 457 -6.41 -17.22 -2.06
N GLU A 458 -5.26 -17.63 -2.59
CA GLU A 458 -4.85 -17.38 -3.97
C GLU A 458 -5.87 -17.97 -4.95
N ALA A 459 -6.26 -19.25 -4.77
CA ALA A 459 -7.31 -19.87 -5.57
C ALA A 459 -8.64 -19.13 -5.47
N ALA A 460 -9.03 -18.71 -4.26
CA ALA A 460 -10.26 -17.95 -4.04
C ALA A 460 -10.26 -16.57 -4.75
N ILE A 461 -9.11 -15.89 -4.86
CA ILE A 461 -8.98 -14.64 -5.64
C ILE A 461 -9.19 -14.92 -7.14
N ARG A 462 -8.60 -15.99 -7.67
CA ARG A 462 -8.75 -16.36 -9.08
C ARG A 462 -10.21 -16.72 -9.40
N GLU A 463 -10.81 -17.59 -8.60
CA GLU A 463 -12.21 -17.97 -8.75
C GLU A 463 -13.15 -16.76 -8.63
N ALA A 464 -12.89 -15.83 -7.70
CA ALA A 464 -13.70 -14.63 -7.54
C ALA A 464 -13.66 -13.74 -8.80
N PHE A 465 -12.50 -13.60 -9.43
CA PHE A 465 -12.37 -12.88 -10.70
C PHE A 465 -13.16 -13.56 -11.81
N ASP A 466 -12.99 -14.89 -11.98
CA ASP A 466 -13.65 -15.66 -13.04
C ASP A 466 -15.18 -15.65 -12.86
N GLU A 467 -15.71 -15.78 -11.63
CA GLU A 467 -17.15 -15.68 -11.34
C GLU A 467 -17.73 -14.31 -11.74
N ILE A 468 -17.03 -13.21 -11.40
CA ILE A 468 -17.48 -11.87 -11.77
C ILE A 468 -17.48 -11.72 -13.29
N TYR A 469 -16.41 -12.20 -13.95
CA TYR A 469 -16.28 -12.13 -15.40
C TYR A 469 -17.40 -12.92 -16.11
N GLU A 470 -17.63 -14.18 -15.71
CA GLU A 470 -18.68 -15.02 -16.28
C GLU A 470 -20.10 -14.46 -16.02
N ALA A 471 -20.35 -13.97 -14.81
CA ALA A 471 -21.64 -13.37 -14.47
C ALA A 471 -21.91 -12.12 -15.32
N THR A 472 -20.86 -11.37 -15.63
CA THR A 472 -20.95 -10.18 -16.49
C THR A 472 -21.32 -10.55 -17.92
N LEU A 473 -20.68 -11.58 -18.49
CA LEU A 473 -20.99 -12.06 -19.84
C LEU A 473 -22.41 -12.64 -19.95
N LYS A 474 -22.89 -13.37 -18.94
CA LYS A 474 -24.27 -13.89 -18.89
C LYS A 474 -25.31 -12.78 -18.79
N GLY A 475 -24.98 -11.68 -18.11
CA GLY A 475 -25.82 -10.49 -18.00
C GLY A 475 -26.02 -9.73 -19.31
N GLU A 476 -25.05 -9.77 -20.22
CA GLU A 476 -25.15 -9.21 -21.57
C GLU A 476 -26.10 -10.00 -22.51
N ILE A 477 -26.26 -11.30 -22.27
CA ILE A 477 -27.10 -12.19 -23.08
C ILE A 477 -28.61 -12.00 -22.83
N THR A 478 -29.00 -11.27 -21.80
CA THR A 478 -30.39 -10.93 -21.52
C THR A 478 -30.68 -9.49 -21.96
N PRO A 479 -31.11 -9.25 -23.22
CA PRO A 479 -31.48 -7.91 -23.64
C PRO A 479 -32.70 -7.50 -22.83
N LYS A 480 -32.62 -6.41 -22.08
CA LYS A 480 -33.79 -5.75 -21.51
C LYS A 480 -34.68 -5.32 -22.65
N VAL A 481 -35.70 -6.16 -22.97
CA VAL A 481 -36.80 -5.75 -23.84
C VAL A 481 -37.45 -4.53 -23.19
N LYS A 482 -37.17 -3.36 -23.75
CA LYS A 482 -37.96 -2.15 -23.43
C LYS A 482 -39.40 -2.39 -23.90
N THR A 483 -40.27 -2.72 -22.98
CA THR A 483 -41.70 -2.74 -23.23
C THR A 483 -42.13 -1.31 -23.52
N VAL A 484 -42.26 -1.00 -24.81
CA VAL A 484 -42.87 0.25 -25.27
C VAL A 484 -44.36 0.16 -24.95
N THR A 485 -44.75 0.77 -23.85
CA THR A 485 -46.17 0.94 -23.51
C THR A 485 -46.77 1.92 -24.52
N LYS A 486 -47.58 1.38 -25.46
CA LYS A 486 -48.40 2.18 -26.39
C LYS A 486 -49.33 3.09 -25.59
N ALA A 487 -49.10 4.39 -25.67
CA ALA A 487 -50.02 5.39 -25.15
C ALA A 487 -51.36 5.28 -25.91
N LYS A 488 -52.42 4.94 -25.20
CA LYS A 488 -53.81 5.02 -25.72
C LYS A 488 -54.15 6.49 -25.94
N SER A 489 -54.33 6.89 -27.19
CA SER A 489 -54.92 8.15 -27.56
C SER A 489 -56.39 8.21 -27.10
N LYS A 490 -56.70 9.09 -26.18
CA LYS A 490 -58.09 9.46 -25.89
C LYS A 490 -58.57 10.41 -26.96
N LYS A 491 -59.44 9.96 -27.89
CA LYS A 491 -60.30 10.83 -28.70
C LYS A 491 -61.34 11.49 -27.78
N LYS A 492 -61.38 12.80 -27.78
CA LYS A 492 -62.49 13.63 -27.31
C LYS A 492 -63.65 13.52 -28.29
N LYS A 493 -64.83 13.29 -27.78
CA LYS A 493 -66.09 13.84 -28.24
C LYS A 493 -66.64 14.74 -27.14
#